data_53ab002a1495e98523df2f05e91d6f92
#
_entry.id   53ab002a1495e98523df2f05e91d6f92
#
_cell.length_a   1.000
_cell.length_b   1.000
_cell.length_c   1.000
_cell.angle_alpha   90.00
_cell.angle_beta   90.00
_cell.angle_gamma   90.00
#
_symmetry.space_group_name_H-M   'P 1'
#
loop_
_entity.id
_entity.type
_entity.pdbx_description
1 polymer ?
#
loop_
_entity_poly.entity_id
_entity_poly.type
_entity_poly.pdbx_seq_one_letter_code
_entity_poly.pdbx_strand_id
1 'polypeptide(L)'
;MDISNTTMERGMQRRTELLLGSDNLEKIQKARVLIFGVGGVGSWCAECLVRSGVRNITIVDSDRICITNCNRQLMATSKTVGQVKVEALKDRLLEINPNATVTCLQKIYEAETADSFEMEKYDYIVDAIDSLKDKADLILRATALPKHITFVSSMGAALRRDPFMVRKGEFWKIKGDPLARALRNKFKRAKTFPSRKFLCVYSEENPMKNMGVNKAFDTDSADYDASGEQQLVEQWSSSKAQINGSLCQITAIFGMSIAGIIVNHIVEQR
;
A
#
# COMPACT_ATOMS: atom_id res chain seq x y z
N MET A 1 -20.09 13.19 -25.62
CA MET A 1 -20.12 14.46 -24.81
C MET A 1 -18.83 14.50 -24.01
N ASP A 2 -17.98 15.43 -24.31
CA ASP A 2 -16.77 15.64 -23.47
C ASP A 2 -17.18 16.36 -22.19
N ILE A 3 -17.12 15.64 -21.10
CA ILE A 3 -17.36 16.19 -19.75
C ILE A 3 -16.06 16.87 -19.31
N SER A 4 -16.12 18.16 -18.93
CA SER A 4 -14.91 18.82 -18.39
C SER A 4 -14.43 18.11 -17.10
N ASN A 5 -13.10 18.10 -16.89
CA ASN A 5 -12.49 17.47 -15.70
C ASN A 5 -13.09 18.00 -14.38
N THR A 6 -13.42 19.31 -14.34
CA THR A 6 -14.05 19.93 -13.15
C THR A 6 -15.46 19.39 -12.91
N THR A 7 -16.25 19.20 -13.97
CA THR A 7 -17.61 18.65 -13.87
C THR A 7 -17.56 17.17 -13.45
N MET A 8 -16.62 16.42 -14.00
CA MET A 8 -16.42 15.01 -13.64
C MET A 8 -16.05 14.87 -12.16
N GLU A 9 -15.09 15.64 -11.68
CA GLU A 9 -14.68 15.59 -10.27
C GLU A 9 -15.82 15.99 -9.33
N ARG A 10 -16.57 17.06 -9.62
CA ARG A 10 -17.74 17.44 -8.82
C ARG A 10 -18.78 16.33 -8.76
N GLY A 11 -19.05 15.67 -9.88
CA GLY A 11 -19.96 14.52 -9.94
C GLY A 11 -19.46 13.36 -9.11
N MET A 12 -18.17 13.01 -9.25
CA MET A 12 -17.53 11.92 -8.49
C MET A 12 -17.58 12.18 -6.98
N GLN A 13 -17.30 13.40 -6.54
CA GLN A 13 -17.21 13.75 -5.13
C GLN A 13 -18.57 14.05 -4.47
N ARG A 14 -19.66 14.13 -5.24
CA ARG A 14 -20.98 14.55 -4.71
C ARG A 14 -21.43 13.74 -3.49
N ARG A 15 -21.25 12.42 -3.49
CA ARG A 15 -21.65 11.57 -2.37
C ARG A 15 -20.72 11.71 -1.17
N THR A 16 -19.44 11.93 -1.38
CA THR A 16 -18.47 12.22 -0.33
C THR A 16 -18.81 13.55 0.35
N GLU A 17 -19.08 14.58 -0.45
CA GLU A 17 -19.48 15.91 0.04
C GLU A 17 -20.79 15.86 0.85
N LEU A 18 -21.80 15.13 0.39
CA LEU A 18 -23.06 14.96 1.12
C LEU A 18 -22.87 14.29 2.48
N LEU A 19 -21.91 13.36 2.58
CA LEU A 19 -21.64 12.65 3.82
C LEU A 19 -20.79 13.45 4.80
N LEU A 20 -19.75 14.14 4.29
CA LEU A 20 -18.70 14.74 5.12
C LEU A 20 -18.78 16.27 5.20
N GLY A 21 -19.54 16.91 4.33
CA GLY A 21 -19.59 18.37 4.16
C GLY A 21 -18.48 18.91 3.27
N SER A 22 -18.69 20.10 2.73
CA SER A 22 -17.78 20.75 1.77
C SER A 22 -16.41 21.07 2.39
N ASP A 23 -16.40 21.55 3.64
CA ASP A 23 -15.16 21.92 4.35
C ASP A 23 -14.23 20.71 4.55
N ASN A 24 -14.80 19.57 4.93
CA ASN A 24 -14.02 18.34 5.10
C ASN A 24 -13.56 17.78 3.76
N LEU A 25 -14.38 17.86 2.72
CA LEU A 25 -13.96 17.48 1.37
C LEU A 25 -12.78 18.34 0.90
N GLU A 26 -12.80 19.64 1.15
CA GLU A 26 -11.70 20.54 0.82
C GLU A 26 -10.41 20.17 1.57
N LYS A 27 -10.50 19.82 2.87
CA LYS A 27 -9.34 19.31 3.64
C LYS A 27 -8.78 18.02 3.02
N ILE A 28 -9.67 17.08 2.63
CA ILE A 28 -9.28 15.82 1.97
C ILE A 28 -8.56 16.09 0.64
N GLN A 29 -9.07 17.01 -0.18
CA GLN A 29 -8.48 17.36 -1.46
C GLN A 29 -7.08 17.99 -1.33
N LYS A 30 -6.82 18.73 -0.25
CA LYS A 30 -5.54 19.38 0.03
C LYS A 30 -4.50 18.44 0.65
N ALA A 31 -4.92 17.33 1.23
CA ALA A 31 -4.04 16.39 1.92
C ALA A 31 -2.97 15.81 0.96
N ARG A 32 -1.72 15.77 1.43
CA ARG A 32 -0.56 15.21 0.69
C ARG A 32 -0.21 13.86 1.30
N VAL A 33 -0.35 12.81 0.51
CA VAL A 33 -0.15 11.43 0.96
C VAL A 33 1.02 10.79 0.26
N LEU A 34 1.93 10.18 1.02
CA LEU A 34 3.04 9.36 0.54
C LEU A 34 2.78 7.90 0.88
N ILE A 35 2.82 7.01 -0.12
CA ILE A 35 2.60 5.57 0.05
C ILE A 35 3.85 4.81 -0.38
N PHE A 36 4.46 4.12 0.56
CA PHE A 36 5.56 3.18 0.30
C PHE A 36 5.03 1.77 0.07
N GLY A 37 5.29 1.22 -1.10
CA GLY A 37 4.79 -0.05 -1.58
C GLY A 37 3.39 0.03 -2.20
N VAL A 38 3.27 -0.24 -3.50
CA VAL A 38 1.96 -0.29 -4.20
C VAL A 38 1.61 -1.71 -4.62
N GLY A 39 1.95 -2.68 -3.78
CA GLY A 39 1.51 -4.07 -3.92
C GLY A 39 0.02 -4.26 -3.61
N GLY A 40 -0.32 -5.43 -3.05
CA GLY A 40 -1.71 -5.79 -2.74
C GLY A 40 -2.41 -4.90 -1.72
N VAL A 41 -1.68 -4.19 -0.84
CA VAL A 41 -2.27 -3.28 0.14
C VAL A 41 -2.23 -1.83 -0.34
N GLY A 42 -1.05 -1.35 -0.74
CA GLY A 42 -0.87 0.06 -1.08
C GLY A 42 -1.63 0.49 -2.33
N SER A 43 -1.81 -0.38 -3.32
CA SER A 43 -2.59 -0.05 -4.52
C SER A 43 -4.07 0.19 -4.22
N TRP A 44 -4.69 -0.63 -3.37
CA TRP A 44 -6.07 -0.43 -2.91
C TRP A 44 -6.21 0.78 -2.00
N CYS A 45 -5.19 1.07 -1.18
CA CYS A 45 -5.15 2.28 -0.38
C CYS A 45 -5.14 3.53 -1.26
N ALA A 46 -4.28 3.58 -2.28
CA ALA A 46 -4.17 4.68 -3.21
C ALA A 46 -5.50 4.95 -3.96
N GLU A 47 -6.10 3.89 -4.51
CA GLU A 47 -7.39 4.04 -5.20
C GLU A 47 -8.50 4.53 -4.26
N CYS A 48 -8.59 3.96 -3.06
CA CYS A 48 -9.61 4.37 -2.09
C CYS A 48 -9.43 5.85 -1.69
N LEU A 49 -8.21 6.33 -1.50
CA LEU A 49 -7.92 7.73 -1.19
C LEU A 49 -8.33 8.67 -2.33
N VAL A 50 -7.97 8.34 -3.59
CA VAL A 50 -8.35 9.16 -4.75
C VAL A 50 -9.87 9.18 -4.92
N ARG A 51 -10.56 8.06 -4.77
CA ARG A 51 -12.02 7.99 -4.80
C ARG A 51 -12.68 8.79 -3.67
N SER A 52 -12.01 8.90 -2.52
CA SER A 52 -12.48 9.71 -1.39
C SER A 52 -12.21 11.21 -1.55
N GLY A 53 -11.42 11.62 -2.55
CA GLY A 53 -11.17 13.03 -2.86
C GLY A 53 -9.73 13.50 -2.71
N VAL A 54 -8.80 12.66 -2.23
CA VAL A 54 -7.37 13.03 -2.16
C VAL A 54 -6.86 13.30 -3.57
N ARG A 55 -6.27 14.51 -3.76
CA ARG A 55 -5.70 14.93 -5.05
C ARG A 55 -4.20 14.75 -5.13
N ASN A 56 -3.50 14.86 -4.01
CA ASN A 56 -2.03 14.88 -4.02
C ASN A 56 -1.49 13.59 -3.40
N ILE A 57 -1.05 12.69 -4.26
CA ILE A 57 -0.57 11.38 -3.85
C ILE A 57 0.78 11.07 -4.50
N THR A 58 1.74 10.65 -3.68
CA THR A 58 3.02 10.12 -4.16
C THR A 58 3.08 8.63 -3.85
N ILE A 59 3.38 7.84 -4.85
CA ILE A 59 3.46 6.38 -4.77
C ILE A 59 4.88 5.90 -5.09
N VAL A 60 5.38 5.01 -4.24
CA VAL A 60 6.74 4.49 -4.27
C VAL A 60 6.73 2.97 -4.39
N ASP A 61 7.31 2.44 -5.45
CA ASP A 61 7.54 1.00 -5.65
C ASP A 61 8.56 0.83 -6.79
N SER A 62 9.52 -0.05 -6.63
CA SER A 62 10.56 -0.28 -7.65
C SER A 62 10.18 -1.29 -8.71
N ASP A 63 9.16 -2.12 -8.44
CA ASP A 63 8.88 -3.34 -9.19
C ASP A 63 8.10 -3.09 -10.48
N ARG A 64 8.16 -4.12 -11.33
CA ARG A 64 7.24 -4.31 -12.45
C ARG A 64 6.13 -5.29 -12.08
N ILE A 65 5.02 -5.22 -12.80
CA ILE A 65 3.88 -6.11 -12.62
C ILE A 65 4.24 -7.50 -13.14
N CYS A 66 4.15 -8.49 -12.26
CA CYS A 66 4.26 -9.90 -12.59
C CYS A 66 2.85 -10.53 -12.69
N ILE A 67 2.69 -11.57 -13.50
CA ILE A 67 1.42 -12.30 -13.64
C ILE A 67 0.86 -12.79 -12.31
N THR A 68 1.73 -13.20 -11.38
CA THR A 68 1.36 -13.62 -10.03
C THR A 68 0.81 -12.50 -9.14
N ASN A 69 0.88 -11.25 -9.59
CA ASN A 69 0.30 -10.10 -8.88
C ASN A 69 -1.19 -9.92 -9.19
N CYS A 70 -1.68 -10.45 -10.33
CA CYS A 70 -3.03 -10.26 -10.82
C CYS A 70 -4.11 -10.77 -9.84
N ASN A 71 -3.76 -11.69 -8.96
CA ASN A 71 -4.70 -12.21 -7.97
C ASN A 71 -5.04 -11.23 -6.84
N ARG A 72 -4.26 -10.11 -6.65
CA ARG A 72 -4.45 -9.23 -5.48
C ARG A 72 -4.02 -7.77 -5.65
N GLN A 73 -3.19 -7.42 -6.63
CA GLN A 73 -2.75 -6.05 -6.86
C GLN A 73 -3.68 -5.36 -7.85
N LEU A 74 -4.19 -4.20 -7.48
CA LEU A 74 -5.27 -3.52 -8.19
C LEU A 74 -4.96 -3.23 -9.66
N MET A 75 -3.75 -2.73 -9.95
CA MET A 75 -3.32 -2.37 -11.29
C MET A 75 -2.84 -3.55 -12.13
N ALA A 76 -2.68 -4.72 -11.49
CA ALA A 76 -2.19 -5.91 -12.15
C ALA A 76 -3.32 -6.64 -12.89
N THR A 77 -3.24 -6.65 -14.20
CA THR A 77 -4.18 -7.31 -15.14
C THR A 77 -3.38 -8.00 -16.24
N SER A 78 -4.02 -8.85 -17.04
CA SER A 78 -3.38 -9.46 -18.22
C SER A 78 -2.81 -8.43 -19.21
N LYS A 79 -3.32 -7.19 -19.21
CA LYS A 79 -2.87 -6.12 -20.11
C LYS A 79 -1.71 -5.29 -19.54
N THR A 80 -1.46 -5.38 -18.23
CA THR A 80 -0.47 -4.54 -17.55
C THR A 80 0.76 -5.32 -17.06
N VAL A 81 0.79 -6.64 -17.21
CA VAL A 81 1.97 -7.47 -16.92
C VAL A 81 3.19 -6.91 -17.65
N GLY A 82 4.33 -6.80 -16.95
CA GLY A 82 5.57 -6.20 -17.45
C GLY A 82 5.69 -4.68 -17.29
N GLN A 83 4.58 -3.95 -17.08
CA GLN A 83 4.62 -2.52 -16.85
C GLN A 83 5.18 -2.18 -15.46
N VAL A 84 5.70 -0.97 -15.31
CA VAL A 84 6.13 -0.43 -14.01
C VAL A 84 4.91 -0.24 -13.13
N LYS A 85 4.93 -0.77 -11.89
CA LYS A 85 3.77 -0.75 -10.98
C LYS A 85 3.23 0.64 -10.72
N VAL A 86 4.10 1.60 -10.42
CA VAL A 86 3.70 2.97 -10.08
C VAL A 86 3.08 3.69 -11.29
N GLU A 87 3.57 3.43 -12.51
CA GLU A 87 3.01 4.05 -13.72
C GLU A 87 1.63 3.46 -14.05
N ALA A 88 1.48 2.13 -14.05
CA ALA A 88 0.19 1.49 -14.30
C ALA A 88 -0.87 1.89 -13.25
N LEU A 89 -0.47 2.07 -11.99
CA LEU A 89 -1.38 2.54 -10.96
C LEU A 89 -1.74 4.01 -11.17
N LYS A 90 -0.79 4.88 -11.53
CA LYS A 90 -1.05 6.28 -11.86
C LYS A 90 -2.09 6.42 -12.97
N ASP A 91 -1.91 5.70 -14.08
CA ASP A 91 -2.85 5.74 -15.21
C ASP A 91 -4.27 5.43 -14.72
N ARG A 92 -4.42 4.36 -13.94
CA ARG A 92 -5.70 3.99 -13.35
C ARG A 92 -6.27 5.06 -12.40
N LEU A 93 -5.43 5.70 -11.58
CA LEU A 93 -5.88 6.75 -10.66
C LEU A 93 -6.34 8.00 -11.42
N LEU A 94 -5.68 8.35 -12.52
CA LEU A 94 -6.06 9.48 -13.39
C LEU A 94 -7.32 9.19 -14.21
N GLU A 95 -7.61 7.95 -14.57
CA GLU A 95 -8.90 7.55 -15.12
C GLU A 95 -10.07 7.79 -14.14
N ILE A 96 -9.81 7.68 -12.83
CA ILE A 96 -10.79 7.94 -11.78
C ILE A 96 -10.94 9.43 -11.54
N ASN A 97 -9.83 10.12 -11.28
CA ASN A 97 -9.81 11.57 -11.05
C ASN A 97 -8.72 12.24 -11.91
N PRO A 98 -9.07 12.79 -13.08
CA PRO A 98 -8.09 13.44 -13.95
C PRO A 98 -7.48 14.71 -13.35
N ASN A 99 -8.03 15.25 -12.25
CA ASN A 99 -7.46 16.39 -11.51
C ASN A 99 -6.52 15.97 -10.38
N ALA A 100 -6.31 14.68 -10.17
CA ALA A 100 -5.33 14.23 -9.19
C ALA A 100 -3.89 14.49 -9.68
N THR A 101 -3.05 14.88 -8.75
CA THR A 101 -1.59 14.95 -8.95
C THR A 101 -0.97 13.69 -8.40
N VAL A 102 -0.62 12.76 -9.28
CA VAL A 102 -0.01 11.47 -8.91
C VAL A 102 1.47 11.50 -9.28
N THR A 103 2.33 11.54 -8.27
CA THR A 103 3.78 11.46 -8.44
C THR A 103 4.24 10.01 -8.29
N CYS A 104 4.92 9.50 -9.32
CA CYS A 104 5.48 8.15 -9.35
C CYS A 104 6.97 8.18 -9.00
N LEU A 105 7.36 7.40 -8.02
CA LEU A 105 8.75 7.18 -7.68
C LEU A 105 9.06 5.68 -7.87
N GLN A 106 9.64 5.32 -9.02
CA GLN A 106 10.13 3.97 -9.27
C GLN A 106 11.44 3.76 -8.51
N LYS A 107 11.34 3.66 -7.19
CA LYS A 107 12.47 3.53 -6.27
C LYS A 107 12.17 2.46 -5.22
N ILE A 108 13.23 1.82 -4.74
CA ILE A 108 13.18 1.02 -3.52
C ILE A 108 13.41 1.92 -2.31
N TYR A 109 12.66 1.69 -1.23
CA TYR A 109 12.96 2.32 0.05
C TYR A 109 14.05 1.51 0.76
N GLU A 110 15.14 2.17 1.07
CA GLU A 110 16.25 1.68 1.88
C GLU A 110 16.72 2.77 2.82
N ALA A 111 17.43 2.42 3.90
CA ALA A 111 17.91 3.38 4.88
C ALA A 111 18.82 4.46 4.26
N GLU A 112 19.61 4.07 3.26
CA GLU A 112 20.57 4.90 2.54
C GLU A 112 19.88 5.93 1.61
N THR A 113 18.68 5.61 1.13
CA THR A 113 17.90 6.47 0.19
C THR A 113 16.76 7.22 0.87
N ALA A 114 16.53 6.98 2.17
CA ALA A 114 15.36 7.47 2.91
C ALA A 114 15.17 8.99 2.82
N ASP A 115 16.25 9.78 2.89
CA ASP A 115 16.17 11.25 2.84
C ASP A 115 15.72 11.77 1.46
N SER A 116 15.90 10.98 0.39
CA SER A 116 15.46 11.35 -0.97
C SER A 116 13.95 11.37 -1.15
N PHE A 117 13.19 10.86 -0.18
CA PHE A 117 11.72 10.86 -0.22
C PHE A 117 11.10 12.09 0.43
N GLU A 118 11.90 12.93 1.10
CA GLU A 118 11.48 14.22 1.68
C GLU A 118 10.16 14.08 2.48
N MET A 119 10.11 13.06 3.36
CA MET A 119 8.88 12.65 4.07
C MET A 119 8.22 13.78 4.87
N GLU A 120 8.96 14.81 5.26
CA GLU A 120 8.47 16.00 5.96
C GLU A 120 7.55 16.89 5.12
N LYS A 121 7.54 16.72 3.80
CA LYS A 121 6.65 17.47 2.89
C LYS A 121 5.21 16.95 2.84
N TYR A 122 4.94 15.80 3.47
CA TYR A 122 3.65 15.13 3.43
C TYR A 122 2.89 15.28 4.74
N ASP A 123 1.58 15.14 4.66
CA ASP A 123 0.69 15.18 5.83
C ASP A 123 0.42 13.75 6.34
N TYR A 124 0.46 12.78 5.43
CA TYR A 124 0.21 11.36 5.69
C TYR A 124 1.27 10.48 5.03
N ILE A 125 1.77 9.52 5.79
CA ILE A 125 2.72 8.51 5.31
C ILE A 125 2.13 7.14 5.55
N VAL A 126 2.06 6.33 4.49
CA VAL A 126 1.59 4.96 4.52
C VAL A 126 2.75 4.01 4.26
N ASP A 127 2.92 3.06 5.16
CA ASP A 127 3.86 1.96 5.02
C ASP A 127 3.11 0.68 4.64
N ALA A 128 3.26 0.27 3.39
CA ALA A 128 2.73 -0.98 2.83
C ALA A 128 3.83 -1.87 2.23
N ILE A 129 5.10 -1.67 2.63
CA ILE A 129 6.22 -2.53 2.23
C ILE A 129 6.24 -3.83 3.05
N ASP A 130 6.82 -4.89 2.49
CA ASP A 130 6.87 -6.23 3.12
C ASP A 130 8.27 -6.61 3.66
N SER A 131 9.31 -5.87 3.31
CA SER A 131 10.67 -6.07 3.83
C SER A 131 10.78 -5.74 5.32
N LEU A 132 11.12 -6.71 6.15
CA LEU A 132 11.28 -6.50 7.59
C LEU A 132 12.38 -5.48 7.94
N LYS A 133 13.47 -5.47 7.13
CA LYS A 133 14.62 -4.56 7.35
C LYS A 133 14.18 -3.12 7.11
N ASP A 134 13.65 -2.87 5.93
CA ASP A 134 13.35 -1.52 5.44
C ASP A 134 12.11 -0.95 6.12
N LYS A 135 11.10 -1.80 6.38
CA LYS A 135 9.93 -1.43 7.19
C LYS A 135 10.32 -0.99 8.60
N ALA A 136 11.27 -1.65 9.23
CA ALA A 136 11.73 -1.23 10.57
C ALA A 136 12.40 0.15 10.53
N ASP A 137 13.24 0.42 9.53
CA ASP A 137 13.85 1.74 9.35
C ASP A 137 12.80 2.81 9.04
N LEU A 138 11.89 2.55 8.11
CA LEU A 138 10.80 3.46 7.77
C LEU A 138 9.94 3.82 9.00
N ILE A 139 9.60 2.84 9.84
CA ILE A 139 8.86 3.08 11.08
C ILE A 139 9.63 4.02 12.02
N LEU A 140 10.93 3.79 12.21
CA LEU A 140 11.75 4.63 13.09
C LEU A 140 11.80 6.07 12.58
N ARG A 141 12.07 6.27 11.29
CA ARG A 141 12.14 7.60 10.66
C ARG A 141 10.78 8.31 10.64
N ALA A 142 9.74 7.64 10.17
CA ALA A 142 8.40 8.23 10.09
C ALA A 142 7.83 8.62 11.47
N THR A 143 8.14 7.85 12.52
CA THR A 143 7.71 8.18 13.89
C THR A 143 8.54 9.30 14.53
N ALA A 144 9.73 9.60 14.01
CA ALA A 144 10.55 10.73 14.46
C ALA A 144 10.16 12.06 13.82
N LEU A 145 9.39 12.05 12.73
CA LEU A 145 8.89 13.24 12.05
C LEU A 145 7.96 14.08 12.97
N PRO A 146 7.71 15.36 12.65
CA PRO A 146 6.80 16.22 13.40
C PRO A 146 5.43 15.57 13.62
N LYS A 147 4.78 15.85 14.77
CA LYS A 147 3.55 15.18 15.19
C LYS A 147 2.34 15.42 14.27
N HIS A 148 2.34 16.50 13.50
CA HIS A 148 1.28 16.78 12.53
C HIS A 148 1.30 15.82 11.35
N ILE A 149 2.42 15.15 11.07
CA ILE A 149 2.53 14.14 10.03
C ILE A 149 2.02 12.80 10.59
N THR A 150 0.93 12.31 10.06
CA THR A 150 0.34 11.04 10.50
C THR A 150 0.95 9.86 9.75
N PHE A 151 1.40 8.87 10.51
CA PHE A 151 1.98 7.63 9.98
C PHE A 151 1.06 6.44 10.27
N VAL A 152 0.76 5.63 9.24
CA VAL A 152 -0.03 4.39 9.34
C VAL A 152 0.72 3.26 8.65
N SER A 153 0.82 2.11 9.30
CA SER A 153 1.54 0.94 8.77
C SER A 153 0.62 -0.26 8.57
N SER A 154 0.79 -0.96 7.45
CA SER A 154 0.21 -2.29 7.25
C SER A 154 1.04 -3.35 7.94
N MET A 155 0.42 -4.24 8.68
CA MET A 155 1.06 -5.46 9.15
C MET A 155 0.88 -6.60 8.13
N GLY A 156 1.05 -7.86 8.54
CA GLY A 156 1.04 -9.00 7.63
C GLY A 156 -0.35 -9.32 7.07
N ALA A 157 -0.56 -9.10 5.77
CA ALA A 157 -1.81 -9.41 5.07
C ALA A 157 -1.81 -10.80 4.40
N ALA A 158 -0.65 -11.44 4.25
CA ALA A 158 -0.56 -12.78 3.65
C ALA A 158 -1.01 -13.88 4.62
N LEU A 159 -1.34 -15.06 4.07
CA LEU A 159 -1.76 -16.24 4.83
C LEU A 159 -3.05 -16.03 5.65
N ARG A 160 -3.93 -15.16 5.20
CA ARG A 160 -5.22 -14.81 5.80
C ARG A 160 -6.34 -15.02 4.79
N ARG A 161 -7.55 -15.31 5.28
CA ARG A 161 -8.73 -15.51 4.43
C ARG A 161 -9.99 -14.80 4.95
N ASP A 162 -10.05 -14.54 6.26
CA ASP A 162 -11.22 -13.92 6.89
C ASP A 162 -11.08 -12.38 6.94
N PRO A 163 -11.80 -11.64 6.07
CA PRO A 163 -11.74 -10.19 6.03
C PRO A 163 -12.37 -9.55 7.28
N PHE A 164 -13.26 -10.23 7.99
CA PHE A 164 -13.91 -9.71 9.19
C PHE A 164 -13.00 -9.72 10.43
N MET A 165 -11.85 -10.35 10.34
CA MET A 165 -10.83 -10.32 11.40
C MET A 165 -9.80 -9.19 11.21
N VAL A 166 -9.94 -8.37 10.17
CA VAL A 166 -9.08 -7.18 9.98
C VAL A 166 -9.46 -6.10 10.97
N ARG A 167 -8.45 -5.51 11.62
CA ARG A 167 -8.59 -4.52 12.69
C ARG A 167 -7.58 -3.38 12.54
N LYS A 168 -7.88 -2.24 13.18
CA LYS A 168 -6.89 -1.19 13.47
C LYS A 168 -6.44 -1.28 14.92
N GLY A 169 -5.19 -1.01 15.18
CA GLY A 169 -4.66 -0.99 16.55
C GLY A 169 -3.36 -0.24 16.66
N GLU A 170 -3.00 0.15 17.89
CA GLU A 170 -1.70 0.72 18.18
C GLU A 170 -0.64 -0.39 18.14
N PHE A 171 0.50 -0.12 17.50
CA PHE A 171 1.55 -1.12 17.18
C PHE A 171 1.98 -2.01 18.35
N TRP A 172 2.15 -1.47 19.54
CA TRP A 172 2.58 -2.25 20.71
C TRP A 172 1.48 -3.11 21.32
N LYS A 173 0.20 -2.79 21.01
CA LYS A 173 -0.98 -3.45 21.58
C LYS A 173 -1.53 -4.58 20.71
N ILE A 174 -1.21 -4.59 19.40
CA ILE A 174 -1.71 -5.63 18.49
C ILE A 174 -1.15 -7.01 18.84
N LYS A 175 -1.98 -8.03 18.70
CA LYS A 175 -1.65 -9.43 19.00
C LYS A 175 -1.87 -10.30 17.75
N GLY A 176 -1.30 -11.49 17.74
CA GLY A 176 -1.54 -12.49 16.68
C GLY A 176 -0.82 -12.23 15.34
N ASP A 177 -0.19 -11.07 15.13
CA ASP A 177 0.50 -10.76 13.88
C ASP A 177 2.00 -11.10 13.95
N PRO A 178 2.50 -12.04 13.09
CA PRO A 178 3.92 -12.45 13.09
C PRO A 178 4.86 -11.33 12.65
N LEU A 179 4.48 -10.48 11.68
CA LEU A 179 5.30 -9.37 11.21
C LEU A 179 5.48 -8.32 12.31
N ALA A 180 4.40 -7.94 12.98
CA ALA A 180 4.47 -7.04 14.12
C ALA A 180 5.32 -7.61 15.27
N ARG A 181 5.24 -8.92 15.51
CA ARG A 181 6.08 -9.60 16.50
C ARG A 181 7.56 -9.53 16.10
N ALA A 182 7.87 -9.79 14.84
CA ALA A 182 9.23 -9.73 14.31
C ALA A 182 9.81 -8.31 14.42
N LEU A 183 9.03 -7.28 14.05
CA LEU A 183 9.41 -5.87 14.19
C LEU A 183 9.68 -5.50 15.66
N ARG A 184 8.78 -5.85 16.58
CA ARG A 184 8.98 -5.59 18.02
C ARG A 184 10.24 -6.27 18.56
N ASN A 185 10.50 -7.50 18.15
CA ASN A 185 11.72 -8.22 18.54
C ASN A 185 12.97 -7.56 17.96
N LYS A 186 12.93 -7.09 16.70
CA LYS A 186 14.02 -6.35 16.07
C LYS A 186 14.32 -5.06 16.84
N PHE A 187 13.32 -4.26 17.16
CA PHE A 187 13.48 -3.03 17.95
C PHE A 187 14.07 -3.29 19.35
N LYS A 188 13.57 -4.33 20.03
CA LYS A 188 14.09 -4.72 21.35
C LYS A 188 15.57 -5.15 21.31
N ARG A 189 15.95 -5.98 20.31
CA ARG A 189 17.34 -6.44 20.14
C ARG A 189 18.28 -5.30 19.80
N ALA A 190 17.86 -4.40 18.91
CA ALA A 190 18.64 -3.22 18.52
C ALA A 190 18.60 -2.10 19.57
N LYS A 191 17.77 -2.22 20.61
CA LYS A 191 17.52 -1.16 21.62
C LYS A 191 17.10 0.18 20.98
N THR A 192 16.46 0.14 19.81
CA THR A 192 15.93 1.30 19.08
C THR A 192 14.42 1.18 18.99
N PHE A 193 13.70 2.25 19.26
CA PHE A 193 12.25 2.22 19.36
C PHE A 193 11.61 3.35 18.57
N PRO A 194 10.40 3.12 17.99
CA PRO A 194 9.61 4.21 17.43
C PRO A 194 9.44 5.36 18.41
N SER A 195 9.66 6.59 17.95
CA SER A 195 9.66 7.79 18.80
C SER A 195 8.28 8.16 19.32
N ARG A 196 7.22 7.64 18.69
CA ARG A 196 5.81 7.83 19.10
C ARG A 196 4.98 6.60 18.76
N LYS A 197 3.79 6.51 19.39
CA LYS A 197 2.76 5.53 19.05
C LYS A 197 2.22 5.81 17.66
N PHE A 198 1.88 4.74 16.93
CA PHE A 198 1.28 4.83 15.60
C PHE A 198 0.25 3.71 15.39
N LEU A 199 -0.66 3.93 14.44
CA LEU A 199 -1.69 2.98 14.09
C LEU A 199 -1.22 2.00 13.04
N CYS A 200 -1.68 0.76 13.18
CA CYS A 200 -1.49 -0.30 12.20
C CYS A 200 -2.84 -0.88 11.79
N VAL A 201 -2.90 -1.38 10.54
CA VAL A 201 -3.91 -2.33 10.11
C VAL A 201 -3.30 -3.72 10.17
N TYR A 202 -3.99 -4.65 10.82
CA TYR A 202 -3.56 -6.04 11.05
C TYR A 202 -4.76 -6.98 11.05
N SER A 203 -4.53 -8.28 11.07
CA SER A 203 -5.59 -9.28 11.25
C SER A 203 -5.40 -10.03 12.57
N GLU A 204 -6.50 -10.27 13.29
CA GLU A 204 -6.53 -11.13 14.47
C GLU A 204 -6.55 -12.63 14.09
N GLU A 205 -6.80 -12.95 12.82
CA GLU A 205 -6.75 -14.32 12.32
C GLU A 205 -5.32 -14.88 12.47
N ASN A 206 -5.20 -16.09 12.96
CA ASN A 206 -3.92 -16.80 12.96
C ASN A 206 -3.49 -17.09 11.50
N PRO A 207 -2.23 -16.81 11.11
CA PRO A 207 -1.79 -17.12 9.76
C PRO A 207 -1.93 -18.59 9.43
N MET A 208 -2.49 -18.87 8.27
CA MET A 208 -2.57 -20.24 7.74
C MET A 208 -1.18 -20.70 7.27
N LYS A 209 -1.02 -22.00 7.06
CA LYS A 209 0.09 -22.53 6.27
C LYS A 209 -0.30 -22.49 4.79
N ASN A 210 0.68 -22.35 3.90
CA ASN A 210 0.43 -22.62 2.49
C ASN A 210 -0.07 -24.05 2.34
N MET A 211 -1.22 -24.25 1.69
CA MET A 211 -1.81 -25.56 1.45
C MET A 211 -1.32 -26.16 0.13
N GLY A 212 -0.93 -25.29 -0.82
CA GLY A 212 -0.36 -25.70 -2.11
C GLY A 212 1.12 -26.06 -1.99
N VAL A 213 1.59 -26.93 -2.89
CA VAL A 213 3.02 -27.22 -3.03
C VAL A 213 3.67 -25.99 -3.68
N ASN A 214 4.77 -25.52 -3.12
CA ASN A 214 5.58 -24.47 -3.72
C ASN A 214 6.38 -25.07 -4.88
N LYS A 215 5.69 -25.51 -5.96
CA LYS A 215 6.36 -25.88 -7.20
C LYS A 215 6.82 -24.58 -7.85
N ALA A 216 8.07 -24.48 -8.23
CA ALA A 216 8.47 -23.56 -9.28
C ALA A 216 7.50 -23.79 -10.45
N PHE A 217 7.05 -22.72 -11.11
CA PHE A 217 6.26 -22.89 -12.34
C PHE A 217 7.06 -23.85 -13.21
N ASP A 218 6.46 -25.02 -13.51
CA ASP A 218 7.08 -25.99 -14.40
C ASP A 218 7.20 -25.31 -15.78
N THR A 219 8.41 -24.92 -16.14
CA THR A 219 8.75 -24.38 -17.46
C THR A 219 8.64 -25.44 -18.58
N ASP A 220 8.25 -26.66 -18.23
CA ASP A 220 8.10 -27.78 -19.15
C ASP A 220 6.75 -27.83 -19.89
N SER A 221 5.82 -26.94 -19.63
CA SER A 221 4.63 -26.79 -20.49
C SER A 221 5.00 -25.94 -21.72
N ALA A 222 5.12 -26.61 -22.84
CA ALA A 222 5.66 -26.14 -24.12
C ALA A 222 4.83 -25.10 -24.90
N ASP A 223 4.14 -24.20 -24.22
CA ASP A 223 3.25 -23.20 -24.86
C ASP A 223 3.61 -21.73 -24.57
N TYR A 224 4.81 -21.45 -24.07
CA TYR A 224 5.26 -20.09 -23.84
C TYR A 224 6.40 -19.69 -24.77
N ASP A 225 6.21 -18.61 -25.50
CA ASP A 225 7.18 -17.99 -26.39
C ASP A 225 8.46 -17.59 -25.63
N ALA A 226 9.58 -18.17 -26.03
CA ALA A 226 10.84 -18.32 -25.28
C ALA A 226 11.64 -17.02 -25.08
N SER A 227 11.17 -15.83 -25.45
CA SER A 227 12.03 -14.64 -25.54
C SER A 227 11.83 -13.55 -24.47
N GLY A 228 10.75 -13.56 -23.68
CA GLY A 228 10.47 -12.51 -22.71
C GLY A 228 9.97 -12.97 -21.34
N GLU A 229 9.29 -14.07 -21.25
CA GLU A 229 8.58 -14.48 -20.05
C GLU A 229 9.43 -15.20 -19.01
N GLN A 230 10.45 -15.94 -19.42
CA GLN A 230 11.38 -16.61 -18.50
C GLN A 230 12.11 -15.61 -17.57
N GLN A 231 12.52 -14.46 -18.09
CA GLN A 231 13.19 -13.44 -17.26
C GLN A 231 12.26 -12.83 -16.20
N LEU A 232 10.96 -12.67 -16.49
CA LEU A 232 9.99 -12.10 -15.55
C LEU A 232 9.65 -13.06 -14.40
N VAL A 233 9.69 -14.37 -14.66
CA VAL A 233 9.44 -15.42 -13.65
C VAL A 233 10.69 -15.69 -12.83
N GLU A 234 11.89 -15.72 -13.43
CA GLU A 234 13.16 -15.97 -12.75
C GLU A 234 13.55 -14.84 -11.79
N GLN A 235 13.35 -13.57 -12.16
CA GLN A 235 13.60 -12.43 -11.26
C GLN A 235 12.71 -12.46 -10.01
N TRP A 236 11.52 -13.03 -10.10
CA TRP A 236 10.60 -13.11 -8.97
C TRP A 236 10.95 -14.26 -8.00
N SER A 237 11.45 -15.39 -8.49
CA SER A 237 11.76 -16.58 -7.69
C SER A 237 13.05 -16.46 -6.89
N SER A 238 14.00 -15.64 -7.33
CA SER A 238 15.35 -15.58 -6.76
C SER A 238 15.47 -14.73 -5.50
N SER A 239 14.50 -13.86 -5.18
CA SER A 239 14.63 -12.87 -4.11
C SER A 239 13.90 -13.21 -2.81
N LYS A 240 12.97 -14.18 -2.79
CA LYS A 240 12.18 -14.51 -1.57
C LYS A 240 12.37 -15.97 -1.17
N ALA A 241 12.89 -16.19 0.04
CA ALA A 241 13.09 -17.53 0.62
C ALA A 241 11.77 -18.31 0.82
N GLN A 242 10.61 -17.65 0.85
CA GLN A 242 9.29 -18.26 0.96
C GLN A 242 8.22 -17.37 0.34
N ILE A 243 7.42 -17.95 -0.55
CA ILE A 243 6.24 -17.31 -1.15
C ILE A 243 5.04 -17.60 -0.25
N ASN A 244 4.39 -16.57 0.22
CA ASN A 244 3.19 -16.68 1.04
C ASN A 244 1.93 -16.50 0.19
N GLY A 245 1.00 -17.44 0.29
CA GLY A 245 -0.32 -17.34 -0.31
C GLY A 245 -1.06 -16.09 0.16
N SER A 246 -1.84 -15.48 -0.72
CA SER A 246 -2.58 -14.26 -0.44
C SER A 246 -3.87 -14.20 -1.24
N LEU A 247 -4.87 -13.53 -0.69
CA LEU A 247 -6.19 -13.34 -1.31
C LEU A 247 -6.50 -11.85 -1.47
N CYS A 248 -7.15 -11.51 -2.58
CA CYS A 248 -7.48 -10.13 -2.93
C CYS A 248 -8.29 -9.42 -1.83
N GLN A 249 -9.36 -10.06 -1.33
CA GLN A 249 -10.23 -9.46 -0.32
C GLN A 249 -9.49 -9.06 0.95
N ILE A 250 -8.44 -9.81 1.33
CA ILE A 250 -7.65 -9.48 2.53
C ILE A 250 -6.79 -8.25 2.26
N THR A 251 -6.00 -8.29 1.20
CA THR A 251 -5.10 -7.16 0.89
C THR A 251 -5.86 -5.89 0.57
N ALA A 252 -7.02 -6.02 -0.11
CA ALA A 252 -7.89 -4.89 -0.42
C ALA A 252 -8.48 -4.24 0.85
N ILE A 253 -9.01 -5.04 1.79
CA ILE A 253 -9.56 -4.51 3.04
C ILE A 253 -8.46 -3.85 3.89
N PHE A 254 -7.24 -4.39 3.91
CA PHE A 254 -6.11 -3.72 4.56
C PHE A 254 -5.90 -2.33 3.95
N GLY A 255 -5.80 -2.22 2.63
CA GLY A 255 -5.61 -0.95 1.93
C GLY A 255 -6.75 0.04 2.15
N MET A 256 -7.99 -0.42 2.00
CA MET A 256 -9.19 0.41 2.25
C MET A 256 -9.29 0.86 3.70
N SER A 257 -8.90 0.00 4.67
CA SER A 257 -8.89 0.35 6.10
C SER A 257 -7.85 1.43 6.41
N ILE A 258 -6.67 1.39 5.78
CA ILE A 258 -5.65 2.43 5.91
C ILE A 258 -6.20 3.76 5.36
N ALA A 259 -6.79 3.74 4.17
CA ALA A 259 -7.41 4.92 3.58
C ALA A 259 -8.52 5.48 4.48
N GLY A 260 -9.36 4.61 5.06
CA GLY A 260 -10.40 5.01 6.01
C GLY A 260 -9.84 5.64 7.28
N ILE A 261 -8.70 5.16 7.81
CA ILE A 261 -8.03 5.79 8.96
C ILE A 261 -7.59 7.21 8.59
N ILE A 262 -7.02 7.41 7.41
CA ILE A 262 -6.55 8.72 6.94
C ILE A 262 -7.73 9.69 6.77
N VAL A 263 -8.77 9.28 6.04
CA VAL A 263 -9.96 10.11 5.80
C VAL A 263 -10.62 10.52 7.11
N ASN A 264 -10.84 9.57 8.03
CA ASN A 264 -11.40 9.87 9.34
C ASN A 264 -10.52 10.83 10.14
N HIS A 265 -9.20 10.66 10.12
CA HIS A 265 -8.30 11.57 10.82
C HIS A 265 -8.37 13.00 10.25
N ILE A 266 -8.50 13.17 8.92
CA ILE A 266 -8.67 14.49 8.29
C ILE A 266 -9.97 15.16 8.78
N VAL A 267 -11.06 14.41 8.82
CA VAL A 267 -12.39 14.90 9.21
C VAL A 267 -12.46 15.22 10.70
N GLU A 268 -11.76 14.47 11.55
CA GLU A 268 -11.75 14.64 13.01
C GLU A 268 -10.82 15.78 13.49
N GLN A 269 -9.93 16.28 12.63
CA GLN A 269 -9.11 17.46 12.90
C GLN A 269 -10.00 18.73 12.89
N ARG A 270 -10.26 19.27 14.07
CA ARG A 270 -10.99 20.53 14.27
C ARG A 270 -10.15 21.77 13.98
#